data_b14a1d54d28e47e06a4d60acb3c37f34
#
_entry.id   b14a1d54d28e47e06a4d60acb3c37f34
#
_cell.length_a   1.000
_cell.length_b   1.000
_cell.length_c   1.000
_cell.angle_alpha   90.00
_cell.angle_beta   90.00
_cell.angle_gamma   90.00
#
_symmetry.space_group_name_H-M   'P 1'
#
loop_
_entity.id
_entity.type
_entity.pdbx_description
1 polymer ?
#
loop_
_entity_poly.entity_id
_entity_poly.type
_entity_poly.pdbx_seq_one_letter_code
_entity_poly.pdbx_strand_id
1 'polypeptide(L)'
;MFRLVIREFRLIFSDSGAVLLLLFAMFIYATIYSIAYGAEVVESVPIAVVDEDNTASSRDVIAGLREGENTVIAYEVQSVEEGQELFYNRNVYGIVVVPDGFERRLLSMEGATISIILDGSHLLLYRAVLEQAMVDVLDSGSGVVKLSSEILYNRSLGYGSFVMPSIMVLLVQQTLLIGVGMVAIRRRRHAVLIKHRTWLYDTWQVSSIALTHLVIYGVSLTIVLATLWQIFGFPFNGRIADLVVLMSLYIVASSALAQALSNLFTRREAPILTLLWSSVPILLLAGVSYPREAFPEWLYALGRLFPSSSAVDGFISLNTMGSSLQNIKSEIVNLSILAFLYIFVAIILEKRAYNIKNSGQ
;
A
#
# COMPACT_ATOMS: atom_id res chain seq x y z
N MET A 1 -2.84 -1.22 35.90
CA MET A 1 -2.38 -1.25 34.50
C MET A 1 -1.54 -2.49 34.17
N PHE A 2 -0.37 -2.72 34.78
CA PHE A 2 0.53 -3.84 34.46
C PHE A 2 -0.14 -5.23 34.46
N ARG A 3 -0.95 -5.54 35.50
CA ARG A 3 -1.71 -6.81 35.57
C ARG A 3 -2.70 -6.98 34.40
N LEU A 4 -3.29 -5.89 33.89
CA LEU A 4 -4.20 -5.91 32.76
C LEU A 4 -3.46 -6.17 31.45
N VAL A 5 -2.27 -5.62 31.28
CA VAL A 5 -1.40 -5.88 30.12
C VAL A 5 -0.99 -7.36 30.09
N ILE A 6 -0.52 -7.92 31.22
CA ILE A 6 -0.17 -9.36 31.30
C ILE A 6 -1.38 -10.24 30.99
N ARG A 7 -2.56 -9.86 31.49
CA ARG A 7 -3.80 -10.59 31.20
C ARG A 7 -4.10 -10.58 29.71
N GLU A 8 -3.94 -9.43 29.05
CA GLU A 8 -4.19 -9.31 27.61
C GLU A 8 -3.23 -10.15 26.79
N PHE A 9 -1.93 -10.14 27.11
CA PHE A 9 -0.96 -11.04 26.52
C PHE A 9 -1.38 -12.52 26.69
N ARG A 10 -1.78 -12.93 27.89
CA ARG A 10 -2.24 -14.32 28.13
C ARG A 10 -3.47 -14.67 27.29
N LEU A 11 -4.42 -13.75 27.11
CA LEU A 11 -5.61 -13.96 26.29
C LEU A 11 -5.23 -14.15 24.82
N ILE A 12 -4.33 -13.33 24.30
CA ILE A 12 -3.82 -13.45 22.93
C ILE A 12 -3.09 -14.76 22.75
N PHE A 13 -2.11 -15.08 23.59
CA PHE A 13 -1.31 -16.31 23.48
C PHE A 13 -2.09 -17.60 23.75
N SER A 14 -3.25 -17.52 24.40
CA SER A 14 -4.14 -18.67 24.60
C SER A 14 -5.09 -18.91 23.43
N ASP A 15 -5.04 -18.10 22.38
CA ASP A 15 -5.86 -18.20 21.18
C ASP A 15 -4.99 -18.28 19.93
N SER A 16 -4.88 -19.49 19.34
CA SER A 16 -4.03 -19.73 18.17
C SER A 16 -4.38 -18.85 16.97
N GLY A 17 -5.66 -18.54 16.76
CA GLY A 17 -6.09 -17.64 15.70
C GLY A 17 -5.67 -16.20 15.96
N ALA A 18 -5.77 -15.72 17.21
CA ALA A 18 -5.30 -14.38 17.58
C ALA A 18 -3.76 -14.28 17.48
N VAL A 19 -3.03 -15.33 17.91
CA VAL A 19 -1.57 -15.40 17.74
C VAL A 19 -1.19 -15.33 16.27
N LEU A 20 -1.84 -16.15 15.43
CA LEU A 20 -1.58 -16.12 13.98
C LEU A 20 -1.79 -14.73 13.40
N LEU A 21 -2.89 -14.08 13.74
CA LEU A 21 -3.26 -12.77 13.15
C LEU A 21 -2.46 -11.60 13.72
N LEU A 22 -2.27 -11.54 15.04
CA LEU A 22 -1.63 -10.40 15.68
C LEU A 22 -0.10 -10.44 15.66
N LEU A 23 0.49 -11.65 15.58
CA LEU A 23 1.95 -11.79 15.56
C LEU A 23 2.50 -12.21 14.20
N PHE A 24 1.90 -13.22 13.56
CA PHE A 24 2.49 -13.84 12.37
C PHE A 24 1.95 -13.31 11.05
N ALA A 25 0.68 -12.89 10.99
CA ALA A 25 0.07 -12.47 9.72
C ALA A 25 0.84 -11.32 9.06
N MET A 26 1.33 -10.36 9.84
CA MET A 26 2.13 -9.25 9.33
C MET A 26 3.39 -9.74 8.61
N PHE A 27 4.12 -10.70 9.18
CA PHE A 27 5.31 -11.27 8.55
C PHE A 27 4.98 -12.07 7.31
N ILE A 28 3.95 -12.92 7.40
CA ILE A 28 3.53 -13.79 6.29
C ILE A 28 3.10 -12.94 5.11
N TYR A 29 2.21 -11.99 5.32
CA TYR A 29 1.73 -11.12 4.24
C TYR A 29 2.82 -10.21 3.71
N ALA A 30 3.61 -9.57 4.58
CA ALA A 30 4.72 -8.74 4.14
C ALA A 30 5.73 -9.54 3.30
N THR A 31 6.05 -10.77 3.69
CA THR A 31 6.95 -11.65 2.93
C THR A 31 6.35 -12.03 1.57
N ILE A 32 5.08 -12.46 1.54
CA ILE A 32 4.40 -12.85 0.29
C ILE A 32 4.36 -11.68 -0.68
N TYR A 33 3.96 -10.49 -0.22
CA TYR A 33 3.90 -9.30 -1.06
C TYR A 33 5.29 -8.85 -1.51
N SER A 34 6.30 -8.90 -0.64
CA SER A 34 7.68 -8.56 -1.01
C SER A 34 8.24 -9.50 -2.08
N ILE A 35 7.95 -10.79 -1.99
CA ILE A 35 8.34 -11.77 -3.03
C ILE A 35 7.58 -11.49 -4.33
N ALA A 36 6.26 -11.25 -4.24
CA ALA A 36 5.42 -11.04 -5.43
C ALA A 36 5.77 -9.76 -6.20
N TYR A 37 6.19 -8.72 -5.49
CA TYR A 37 6.50 -7.41 -6.08
C TYR A 37 7.99 -7.05 -6.00
N GLY A 38 8.85 -7.97 -5.58
CA GLY A 38 10.28 -7.74 -5.40
C GLY A 38 11.06 -7.54 -6.69
N ALA A 39 10.50 -7.92 -7.84
CA ALA A 39 11.09 -7.64 -9.15
C ALA A 39 11.04 -6.14 -9.54
N GLU A 40 10.40 -5.29 -8.70
CA GLU A 40 10.37 -3.82 -8.81
C GLU A 40 9.91 -3.28 -10.17
N VAL A 41 10.56 -3.70 -11.26
CA VAL A 41 10.29 -3.29 -12.65
C VAL A 41 9.95 -4.53 -13.46
N VAL A 42 9.04 -4.38 -14.40
CA VAL A 42 8.77 -5.43 -15.39
C VAL A 42 9.77 -5.29 -16.50
N GLU A 43 10.69 -6.24 -16.62
CA GLU A 43 11.73 -6.30 -17.65
C GLU A 43 11.31 -7.22 -18.81
N SER A 44 11.95 -7.03 -19.96
CA SER A 44 11.79 -7.91 -21.13
C SER A 44 10.33 -8.04 -21.63
N VAL A 45 9.57 -6.94 -21.61
CA VAL A 45 8.20 -6.93 -22.14
C VAL A 45 8.22 -7.16 -23.64
N PRO A 46 7.57 -8.22 -24.18
CA PRO A 46 7.58 -8.48 -25.61
C PRO A 46 6.77 -7.42 -26.37
N ILE A 47 7.43 -6.81 -27.37
CA ILE A 47 6.82 -5.83 -28.28
C ILE A 47 6.96 -6.27 -29.73
N ALA A 48 6.06 -5.75 -30.58
CA ALA A 48 6.22 -5.81 -32.05
C ALA A 48 6.71 -4.47 -32.57
N VAL A 49 7.50 -4.49 -33.61
CA VAL A 49 7.98 -3.30 -34.32
C VAL A 49 7.51 -3.34 -35.77
N VAL A 50 6.97 -2.23 -36.25
CA VAL A 50 6.57 -1.99 -37.64
C VAL A 50 7.46 -0.87 -38.17
N ASP A 51 8.34 -1.17 -39.12
CA ASP A 51 9.16 -0.18 -39.80
C ASP A 51 8.63 0.07 -41.21
N GLU A 52 7.86 1.16 -41.36
CA GLU A 52 7.32 1.58 -42.67
C GLU A 52 8.32 2.47 -43.45
N ASP A 53 9.31 3.09 -42.73
CA ASP A 53 10.28 4.03 -43.33
C ASP A 53 11.47 3.29 -43.98
N ASN A 54 11.92 2.19 -43.40
CA ASN A 54 13.05 1.37 -43.89
C ASN A 54 14.34 2.15 -44.11
N THR A 55 14.61 3.20 -43.36
CA THR A 55 15.77 4.10 -43.52
C THR A 55 16.91 3.77 -42.54
N ALA A 56 17.99 4.54 -42.58
CA ALA A 56 19.04 4.47 -41.57
C ALA A 56 18.53 4.94 -40.19
N SER A 57 17.80 6.04 -40.17
CA SER A 57 17.27 6.61 -38.92
C SER A 57 16.21 5.74 -38.25
N SER A 58 15.38 5.02 -39.04
CA SER A 58 14.41 4.06 -38.44
C SER A 58 15.13 2.87 -37.80
N ARG A 59 16.20 2.35 -38.45
CA ARG A 59 17.02 1.28 -37.87
C ARG A 59 17.76 1.67 -36.61
N ASP A 60 18.20 2.93 -36.50
CA ASP A 60 18.84 3.44 -35.26
C ASP A 60 17.85 3.45 -34.10
N VAL A 61 16.59 3.88 -34.31
CA VAL A 61 15.53 3.82 -33.32
C VAL A 61 15.25 2.38 -32.89
N ILE A 62 15.16 1.44 -33.87
CA ILE A 62 14.90 0.02 -33.58
C ILE A 62 16.08 -0.61 -32.83
N ALA A 63 17.31 -0.20 -33.15
CA ALA A 63 18.50 -0.65 -32.42
C ALA A 63 18.46 -0.19 -30.96
N GLY A 64 18.09 1.05 -30.70
CA GLY A 64 17.89 1.56 -29.32
C GLY A 64 16.85 0.75 -28.55
N LEU A 65 15.68 0.48 -29.15
CA LEU A 65 14.65 -0.39 -28.54
C LEU A 65 15.15 -1.82 -28.26
N ARG A 66 16.09 -2.32 -29.03
CA ARG A 66 16.68 -3.66 -28.86
C ARG A 66 17.71 -3.71 -27.72
N GLU A 67 18.38 -2.60 -27.45
CA GLU A 67 19.36 -2.47 -26.36
C GLU A 67 18.69 -2.17 -25.01
N GLY A 68 17.43 -1.77 -25.01
CA GLY A 68 16.67 -1.43 -23.80
C GLY A 68 16.39 -2.63 -22.90
N GLU A 69 16.46 -2.43 -21.58
CA GLU A 69 16.27 -3.48 -20.58
C GLU A 69 14.78 -3.81 -20.35
N ASN A 70 13.89 -2.82 -20.52
CA ASN A 70 12.47 -2.96 -20.19
C ASN A 70 11.66 -3.69 -21.26
N THR A 71 12.14 -3.71 -22.52
CA THR A 71 11.42 -4.31 -23.65
C THR A 71 12.28 -5.28 -24.44
N VAL A 72 11.63 -6.23 -25.05
CA VAL A 72 12.26 -7.18 -26.01
C VAL A 72 11.46 -7.14 -27.32
N ILE A 73 12.13 -6.87 -28.44
CA ILE A 73 11.52 -6.97 -29.76
C ILE A 73 11.32 -8.46 -30.07
N ALA A 74 10.08 -8.94 -29.83
CA ALA A 74 9.72 -10.34 -30.10
C ALA A 74 9.37 -10.57 -31.55
N TYR A 75 8.83 -9.57 -32.23
CA TYR A 75 8.39 -9.65 -33.61
C TYR A 75 8.70 -8.35 -34.37
N GLU A 76 9.22 -8.49 -35.59
CA GLU A 76 9.29 -7.42 -36.59
C GLU A 76 8.25 -7.76 -37.66
N VAL A 77 7.26 -6.92 -37.84
CA VAL A 77 6.11 -7.15 -38.72
C VAL A 77 6.01 -6.08 -39.78
N GLN A 78 5.34 -6.38 -40.89
CA GLN A 78 5.30 -5.47 -42.03
C GLN A 78 4.14 -4.51 -42.00
N SER A 79 3.13 -4.76 -41.15
CA SER A 79 1.97 -3.87 -41.01
C SER A 79 1.47 -3.79 -39.60
N VAL A 80 0.74 -2.71 -39.31
CA VAL A 80 0.08 -2.49 -38.00
C VAL A 80 -0.97 -3.58 -37.74
N GLU A 81 -1.66 -4.06 -38.78
CA GLU A 81 -2.69 -5.09 -38.69
C GLU A 81 -2.09 -6.42 -38.19
N GLU A 82 -0.92 -6.81 -38.74
CA GLU A 82 -0.21 -8.00 -38.26
C GLU A 82 0.24 -7.85 -36.81
N GLY A 83 0.73 -6.67 -36.44
CA GLY A 83 1.06 -6.34 -35.04
C GLY A 83 -0.14 -6.42 -34.12
N GLN A 84 -1.30 -5.97 -34.58
CA GLN A 84 -2.54 -6.05 -33.82
C GLN A 84 -3.02 -7.49 -33.61
N GLU A 85 -2.84 -8.38 -34.58
CA GLU A 85 -3.16 -9.80 -34.37
C GLU A 85 -2.28 -10.43 -33.29
N LEU A 86 -0.99 -10.12 -33.26
CA LEU A 86 -0.07 -10.56 -32.21
C LEU A 86 -0.48 -9.99 -30.84
N PHE A 87 -0.93 -8.76 -30.82
CA PHE A 87 -1.41 -8.07 -29.62
C PHE A 87 -2.69 -8.72 -29.06
N TYR A 88 -3.69 -9.00 -29.90
CA TYR A 88 -4.92 -9.69 -29.51
C TYR A 88 -4.66 -11.12 -29.02
N ASN A 89 -3.66 -11.79 -29.58
CA ASN A 89 -3.24 -13.13 -29.17
C ASN A 89 -2.35 -13.12 -27.90
N ARG A 90 -2.08 -11.93 -27.33
CA ARG A 90 -1.20 -11.70 -26.17
C ARG A 90 0.24 -12.19 -26.37
N ASN A 91 0.71 -12.20 -27.61
CA ASN A 91 2.09 -12.51 -27.93
C ASN A 91 3.00 -11.30 -27.70
N VAL A 92 2.43 -10.09 -27.78
CA VAL A 92 3.08 -8.81 -27.51
C VAL A 92 2.16 -7.92 -26.67
N TYR A 93 2.74 -6.97 -25.93
CA TYR A 93 2.02 -6.00 -25.09
C TYR A 93 2.20 -4.55 -25.56
N GLY A 94 2.95 -4.35 -26.64
CA GLY A 94 3.11 -3.07 -27.30
C GLY A 94 3.46 -3.25 -28.77
N ILE A 95 3.11 -2.24 -29.58
CA ILE A 95 3.51 -2.14 -30.98
C ILE A 95 4.13 -0.77 -31.16
N VAL A 96 5.37 -0.72 -31.64
CA VAL A 96 6.06 0.52 -32.00
C VAL A 96 6.07 0.64 -33.52
N VAL A 97 5.55 1.75 -34.04
CA VAL A 97 5.42 2.01 -35.47
C VAL A 97 6.30 3.19 -35.84
N VAL A 98 7.26 2.98 -36.73
CA VAL A 98 8.03 4.04 -37.36
C VAL A 98 7.39 4.33 -38.72
N PRO A 99 6.69 5.45 -38.90
CA PRO A 99 5.90 5.69 -40.10
C PRO A 99 6.74 6.15 -41.28
N ASP A 100 6.24 5.92 -42.49
CA ASP A 100 6.87 6.40 -43.74
C ASP A 100 7.22 7.90 -43.68
N GLY A 101 8.37 8.27 -44.20
CA GLY A 101 8.93 9.63 -44.20
C GLY A 101 9.46 10.07 -42.84
N PHE A 102 9.72 9.15 -41.88
CA PHE A 102 10.30 9.47 -40.58
C PHE A 102 11.66 10.17 -40.69
N GLU A 103 12.63 9.60 -41.42
CA GLU A 103 13.97 10.18 -41.64
C GLU A 103 13.89 11.53 -42.31
N ARG A 104 13.05 11.68 -43.34
CA ARG A 104 12.88 12.97 -44.03
C ARG A 104 12.40 14.07 -43.08
N ARG A 105 11.39 13.80 -42.22
CA ARG A 105 10.89 14.74 -41.24
C ARG A 105 11.93 15.03 -40.15
N LEU A 106 12.69 14.02 -39.75
CA LEU A 106 13.77 14.17 -38.78
C LEU A 106 14.87 15.12 -39.30
N LEU A 107 15.32 14.91 -40.55
CA LEU A 107 16.37 15.74 -41.17
C LEU A 107 15.89 17.14 -41.51
N SER A 108 14.62 17.33 -41.87
CA SER A 108 14.05 18.67 -42.15
C SER A 108 13.68 19.47 -40.90
N MET A 109 13.86 18.90 -39.69
CA MET A 109 13.45 19.52 -38.42
C MET A 109 11.95 19.85 -38.34
N GLU A 110 11.11 19.17 -39.10
CA GLU A 110 9.66 19.35 -39.12
C GLU A 110 8.93 18.58 -38.00
N GLY A 111 9.70 17.87 -37.17
CA GLY A 111 9.16 17.01 -36.10
C GLY A 111 8.81 15.61 -36.59
N ALA A 112 9.69 14.64 -36.34
CA ALA A 112 9.40 13.21 -36.60
C ALA A 112 8.54 12.63 -35.48
N THR A 113 7.59 11.76 -35.83
CA THR A 113 6.66 11.12 -34.89
C THR A 113 6.81 9.63 -34.97
N ILE A 114 6.87 8.95 -33.83
CA ILE A 114 6.75 7.51 -33.71
C ILE A 114 5.43 7.22 -33.00
N SER A 115 4.69 6.23 -33.50
CA SER A 115 3.44 5.81 -32.88
C SER A 115 3.66 4.60 -31.98
N ILE A 116 3.13 4.66 -30.75
CA ILE A 116 3.24 3.57 -29.79
C ILE A 116 1.83 3.15 -29.42
N ILE A 117 1.47 1.89 -29.71
CA ILE A 117 0.19 1.27 -29.38
C ILE A 117 0.43 0.36 -28.19
N LEU A 118 -0.28 0.59 -27.09
CA LEU A 118 -0.02 -0.06 -25.80
C LEU A 118 -1.29 -0.66 -25.20
N ASP A 119 -1.10 -1.72 -24.40
CA ASP A 119 -2.17 -2.31 -23.60
C ASP A 119 -2.44 -1.51 -22.31
N GLY A 120 -3.41 -0.64 -22.35
CA GLY A 120 -3.84 0.15 -21.18
C GLY A 120 -4.53 -0.68 -20.08
N SER A 121 -4.85 -1.96 -20.31
CA SER A 121 -5.43 -2.83 -19.28
C SER A 121 -4.39 -3.35 -18.27
N HIS A 122 -3.10 -3.30 -18.63
CA HIS A 122 -1.97 -3.74 -17.82
C HIS A 122 -1.01 -2.56 -17.54
N LEU A 123 -1.34 -1.76 -16.55
CA LEU A 123 -0.64 -0.49 -16.25
C LEU A 123 0.88 -0.61 -16.13
N LEU A 124 1.39 -1.69 -15.54
CA LEU A 124 2.84 -1.90 -15.39
C LEU A 124 3.53 -2.18 -16.73
N LEU A 125 2.90 -3.01 -17.58
CA LEU A 125 3.42 -3.30 -18.92
C LEU A 125 3.36 -2.06 -19.80
N TYR A 126 2.21 -1.34 -19.77
CA TYR A 126 2.04 -0.04 -20.43
C TYR A 126 3.18 0.91 -20.09
N ARG A 127 3.48 1.04 -18.81
CA ARG A 127 4.49 1.97 -18.30
C ARG A 127 5.91 1.56 -18.74
N ALA A 128 6.25 0.28 -18.64
CA ALA A 128 7.56 -0.24 -19.04
C ALA A 128 7.86 0.03 -20.52
N VAL A 129 6.89 -0.24 -21.41
CA VAL A 129 7.03 0.02 -22.85
C VAL A 129 7.09 1.51 -23.15
N LEU A 130 6.25 2.31 -22.51
CA LEU A 130 6.23 3.77 -22.72
C LEU A 130 7.54 4.42 -22.28
N GLU A 131 8.06 4.08 -21.11
CA GLU A 131 9.32 4.62 -20.58
C GLU A 131 10.50 4.26 -21.48
N GLN A 132 10.60 3.00 -21.90
CA GLN A 132 11.65 2.56 -22.82
C GLN A 132 11.58 3.29 -24.16
N ALA A 133 10.41 3.30 -24.78
CA ALA A 133 10.23 3.95 -26.07
C ALA A 133 10.50 5.47 -26.02
N MET A 134 10.17 6.13 -24.91
CA MET A 134 10.50 7.55 -24.74
C MET A 134 12.00 7.79 -24.63
N VAL A 135 12.73 6.96 -23.90
CA VAL A 135 14.19 7.09 -23.75
C VAL A 135 14.87 6.90 -25.11
N ASP A 136 14.52 5.86 -25.84
CA ASP A 136 15.18 5.50 -27.12
C ASP A 136 14.86 6.50 -28.23
N VAL A 137 13.62 6.99 -28.29
CA VAL A 137 13.21 8.02 -29.25
C VAL A 137 13.91 9.37 -28.98
N LEU A 138 14.12 9.72 -27.73
CA LEU A 138 14.81 10.97 -27.38
C LEU A 138 16.32 10.89 -27.60
N ASP A 139 16.92 9.71 -27.42
CA ASP A 139 18.36 9.49 -27.60
C ASP A 139 18.75 9.40 -29.08
N SER A 140 17.88 8.82 -29.93
CA SER A 140 18.08 8.71 -31.39
C SER A 140 17.80 10.00 -32.17
N GLY A 141 17.14 10.96 -31.57
CA GLY A 141 16.80 12.26 -32.19
C GLY A 141 17.90 13.31 -32.04
N SER A 142 18.56 13.65 -33.10
CA SER A 142 19.35 14.85 -33.48
C SER A 142 19.49 16.03 -32.48
N GLY A 143 19.74 15.79 -31.19
CA GLY A 143 20.32 16.80 -30.29
C GLY A 143 19.52 18.08 -30.00
N VAL A 144 18.30 18.24 -30.50
CA VAL A 144 17.54 19.50 -30.39
C VAL A 144 16.73 19.61 -29.10
N VAL A 145 16.32 18.49 -28.50
CA VAL A 145 15.60 18.50 -27.22
C VAL A 145 16.18 17.41 -26.32
N LYS A 146 16.94 17.80 -25.30
CA LYS A 146 17.28 16.91 -24.19
C LYS A 146 16.21 17.00 -23.12
N LEU A 147 15.47 15.92 -22.92
CA LEU A 147 14.60 15.79 -21.75
C LEU A 147 15.48 15.38 -20.55
N SER A 148 15.66 16.29 -19.60
CA SER A 148 16.26 15.93 -18.30
C SER A 148 15.13 15.62 -17.34
N SER A 149 14.90 14.33 -17.04
CA SER A 149 13.96 13.91 -16.01
C SER A 149 14.73 13.48 -14.77
N GLU A 150 14.43 14.05 -13.63
CA GLU A 150 14.97 13.62 -12.35
C GLU A 150 13.85 12.95 -11.55
N ILE A 151 14.03 11.66 -11.25
CA ILE A 151 13.08 10.90 -10.45
C ILE A 151 13.42 11.08 -8.98
N LEU A 152 12.50 11.70 -8.25
CA LEU A 152 12.62 11.88 -6.81
C LEU A 152 12.05 10.67 -6.07
N TYR A 153 12.72 10.31 -4.95
CA TYR A 153 12.26 9.35 -3.92
C TYR A 153 12.25 7.86 -4.31
N ASN A 154 11.52 7.44 -5.32
CA ASN A 154 11.52 6.07 -5.84
C ASN A 154 12.29 6.02 -7.16
N ARG A 155 13.63 6.00 -7.05
CA ARG A 155 14.52 6.11 -8.23
C ARG A 155 14.40 4.95 -9.20
N SER A 156 14.12 3.76 -8.70
CA SER A 156 13.88 2.58 -9.52
C SER A 156 12.50 2.58 -10.20
N LEU A 157 11.62 3.54 -9.84
CA LEU A 157 10.20 3.52 -10.21
C LEU A 157 9.51 2.20 -9.88
N GLY A 158 10.07 1.44 -8.95
CA GLY A 158 9.65 0.11 -8.59
C GLY A 158 8.24 0.06 -8.03
N TYR A 159 7.46 -0.89 -8.50
CA TYR A 159 6.09 -1.09 -8.03
C TYR A 159 6.04 -1.58 -6.58
N GLY A 160 6.97 -2.45 -6.19
CA GLY A 160 7.13 -2.91 -4.82
C GLY A 160 7.43 -1.74 -3.87
N SER A 161 8.41 -0.90 -4.22
CA SER A 161 8.76 0.32 -3.48
C SER A 161 7.61 1.31 -3.37
N PHE A 162 6.69 1.35 -4.34
CA PHE A 162 5.50 2.19 -4.31
C PHE A 162 4.39 1.61 -3.40
N VAL A 163 4.10 0.31 -3.53
CA VAL A 163 2.92 -0.31 -2.91
C VAL A 163 3.20 -0.81 -1.49
N MET A 164 4.41 -1.34 -1.22
CA MET A 164 4.73 -1.99 0.05
C MET A 164 4.57 -1.09 1.28
N PRO A 165 4.98 0.20 1.27
CA PRO A 165 4.73 1.10 2.39
C PRO A 165 3.26 1.17 2.80
N SER A 166 2.38 1.28 1.81
CA SER A 166 0.93 1.37 2.01
C SER A 166 0.33 0.06 2.52
N ILE A 167 0.71 -1.07 1.92
CA ILE A 167 0.25 -2.40 2.34
C ILE A 167 0.65 -2.69 3.78
N MET A 168 1.88 -2.36 4.18
CA MET A 168 2.36 -2.56 5.54
C MET A 168 1.48 -1.84 6.58
N VAL A 169 1.13 -0.60 6.31
CA VAL A 169 0.23 0.17 7.18
C VAL A 169 -1.14 -0.48 7.23
N LEU A 170 -1.71 -0.84 6.09
CA LEU A 170 -3.03 -1.49 6.02
C LEU A 170 -3.07 -2.82 6.78
N LEU A 171 -2.03 -3.64 6.66
CA LEU A 171 -1.94 -4.92 7.37
C LEU A 171 -2.03 -4.76 8.89
N VAL A 172 -1.41 -3.71 9.45
CA VAL A 172 -1.52 -3.41 10.89
C VAL A 172 -2.98 -3.19 11.29
N GLN A 173 -3.72 -2.34 10.59
CA GLN A 173 -5.12 -2.07 10.93
C GLN A 173 -5.99 -3.30 10.73
N GLN A 174 -5.83 -4.01 9.63
CA GLN A 174 -6.65 -5.16 9.29
C GLN A 174 -6.49 -6.29 10.31
N THR A 175 -5.25 -6.62 10.65
CA THR A 175 -4.96 -7.67 11.63
C THR A 175 -5.38 -7.27 13.05
N LEU A 176 -5.29 -5.98 13.41
CA LEU A 176 -5.84 -5.45 14.66
C LEU A 176 -7.37 -5.60 14.72
N LEU A 177 -8.09 -5.22 13.68
CA LEU A 177 -9.55 -5.31 13.65
C LEU A 177 -10.04 -6.74 13.88
N ILE A 178 -9.42 -7.73 13.23
CA ILE A 178 -9.78 -9.14 13.41
C ILE A 178 -9.33 -9.66 14.78
N GLY A 179 -8.05 -9.51 15.10
CA GLY A 179 -7.44 -10.10 16.29
C GLY A 179 -8.07 -9.59 17.59
N VAL A 180 -8.27 -8.27 17.68
CA VAL A 180 -8.95 -7.66 18.84
C VAL A 180 -10.39 -8.13 18.94
N GLY A 181 -11.11 -8.21 17.81
CA GLY A 181 -12.48 -8.71 17.75
C GLY A 181 -12.61 -10.15 18.26
N MET A 182 -11.68 -11.02 17.86
CA MET A 182 -11.66 -12.44 18.32
C MET A 182 -11.41 -12.57 19.83
N VAL A 183 -10.41 -11.84 20.34
CA VAL A 183 -10.05 -11.85 21.77
C VAL A 183 -11.12 -11.19 22.64
N ALA A 184 -11.84 -10.19 22.13
CA ALA A 184 -12.83 -9.43 22.88
C ALA A 184 -13.94 -10.29 23.48
N ILE A 185 -14.37 -11.34 22.77
CA ILE A 185 -15.43 -12.24 23.24
C ILE A 185 -14.97 -13.03 24.47
N ARG A 186 -13.73 -13.53 24.47
CA ARG A 186 -13.13 -14.18 25.63
C ARG A 186 -12.93 -13.22 26.78
N ARG A 187 -12.44 -12.01 26.47
CA ARG A 187 -12.25 -10.93 27.45
C ARG A 187 -13.56 -10.59 28.19
N ARG A 188 -14.67 -10.51 27.47
CA ARG A 188 -15.99 -10.21 28.06
C ARG A 188 -16.49 -11.33 28.97
N ARG A 189 -16.23 -12.60 28.67
CA ARG A 189 -16.56 -13.71 29.56
C ARG A 189 -15.84 -13.59 30.90
N HIS A 190 -14.59 -13.18 30.91
CA HIS A 190 -13.82 -12.95 32.14
C HIS A 190 -14.23 -11.68 32.90
N ALA A 191 -14.68 -10.64 32.18
CA ALA A 191 -15.07 -9.37 32.78
C ALA A 191 -16.36 -9.46 33.61
N VAL A 192 -17.24 -10.42 33.33
CA VAL A 192 -18.49 -10.67 34.09
C VAL A 192 -18.22 -11.03 35.57
N LEU A 193 -17.04 -11.53 35.91
CA LEU A 193 -16.66 -11.90 37.27
C LEU A 193 -16.30 -10.70 38.16
N ILE A 194 -16.28 -9.47 37.61
CA ILE A 194 -15.91 -8.25 38.34
C ILE A 194 -17.18 -7.55 38.82
N LYS A 195 -17.50 -7.68 40.09
CA LYS A 195 -18.74 -7.18 40.70
C LYS A 195 -18.95 -5.66 40.67
N HIS A 196 -17.88 -4.86 40.65
CA HIS A 196 -17.96 -3.39 40.62
C HIS A 196 -16.99 -2.83 39.58
N ARG A 197 -17.52 -2.52 38.40
CA ARG A 197 -16.74 -1.98 37.30
C ARG A 197 -16.89 -0.44 37.25
N THR A 198 -15.78 0.28 37.52
CA THR A 198 -15.71 1.74 37.51
C THR A 198 -15.25 2.26 36.18
N TRP A 199 -15.54 3.55 35.86
CA TRP A 199 -15.00 4.23 34.69
C TRP A 199 -13.47 4.15 34.61
N LEU A 200 -12.82 4.29 35.75
CA LEU A 200 -11.36 4.18 35.84
C LEU A 200 -10.86 2.81 35.43
N TYR A 201 -11.58 1.74 35.82
CA TYR A 201 -11.22 0.39 35.37
C TYR A 201 -11.36 0.23 33.86
N ASP A 202 -12.43 0.78 33.26
CA ASP A 202 -12.65 0.71 31.80
C ASP A 202 -11.56 1.47 31.03
N THR A 203 -11.19 2.66 31.50
CA THR A 203 -10.08 3.44 30.94
C THR A 203 -8.76 2.67 31.01
N TRP A 204 -8.43 2.09 32.17
CA TRP A 204 -7.22 1.28 32.33
C TRP A 204 -7.24 0.03 31.45
N GLN A 205 -8.41 -0.59 31.26
CA GLN A 205 -8.55 -1.74 30.39
C GLN A 205 -8.29 -1.38 28.94
N VAL A 206 -8.95 -0.35 28.40
CA VAL A 206 -8.78 0.12 27.02
C VAL A 206 -7.33 0.52 26.76
N SER A 207 -6.73 1.29 27.69
CA SER A 207 -5.33 1.71 27.57
C SER A 207 -4.35 0.54 27.64
N SER A 208 -4.62 -0.48 28.48
CA SER A 208 -3.76 -1.67 28.60
C SER A 208 -3.79 -2.52 27.33
N ILE A 209 -4.93 -2.62 26.68
CA ILE A 209 -5.09 -3.31 25.41
C ILE A 209 -4.29 -2.58 24.31
N ALA A 210 -4.45 -1.25 24.22
CA ALA A 210 -3.71 -0.44 23.26
C ALA A 210 -2.19 -0.54 23.48
N LEU A 211 -1.74 -0.54 24.74
CA LEU A 211 -0.32 -0.70 25.07
C LEU A 211 0.20 -2.10 24.70
N THR A 212 -0.60 -3.15 24.91
CA THR A 212 -0.23 -4.51 24.49
C THR A 212 -0.02 -4.58 22.98
N HIS A 213 -0.94 -3.99 22.19
CA HIS A 213 -0.81 -3.95 20.75
C HIS A 213 0.36 -3.08 20.29
N LEU A 214 0.63 -1.96 20.98
CA LEU A 214 1.78 -1.12 20.70
C LEU A 214 3.10 -1.90 20.84
N VAL A 215 3.21 -2.74 21.87
CA VAL A 215 4.40 -3.60 22.05
C VAL A 215 4.47 -4.66 20.95
N ILE A 216 3.38 -5.37 20.67
CA ILE A 216 3.36 -6.44 19.66
C ILE A 216 3.74 -5.88 18.28
N TYR A 217 3.03 -4.84 17.83
CA TYR A 217 3.26 -4.27 16.50
C TYR A 217 4.52 -3.44 16.42
N GLY A 218 4.96 -2.81 17.52
CA GLY A 218 6.27 -2.16 17.58
C GLY A 218 7.41 -3.13 17.30
N VAL A 219 7.38 -4.31 17.95
CA VAL A 219 8.36 -5.37 17.69
C VAL A 219 8.22 -5.91 16.26
N SER A 220 7.01 -6.23 15.82
CA SER A 220 6.76 -6.78 14.48
C SER A 220 7.21 -5.83 13.37
N LEU A 221 6.85 -4.55 13.46
CA LEU A 221 7.28 -3.52 12.50
C LEU A 221 8.80 -3.35 12.48
N THR A 222 9.43 -3.32 13.65
CA THR A 222 10.89 -3.21 13.74
C THR A 222 11.57 -4.37 13.03
N ILE A 223 11.10 -5.61 13.24
CA ILE A 223 11.67 -6.78 12.57
C ILE A 223 11.44 -6.71 11.06
N VAL A 224 10.22 -6.40 10.61
CA VAL A 224 9.89 -6.31 9.17
C VAL A 224 10.73 -5.23 8.49
N LEU A 225 10.83 -4.02 9.07
CA LEU A 225 11.63 -2.94 8.50
C LEU A 225 13.13 -3.24 8.55
N ALA A 226 13.61 -3.95 9.57
CA ALA A 226 15.02 -4.32 9.69
C ALA A 226 15.44 -5.50 8.79
N THR A 227 14.48 -6.34 8.36
CA THR A 227 14.77 -7.54 7.56
C THR A 227 14.27 -7.40 6.13
N LEU A 228 12.95 -7.39 5.91
CA LEU A 228 12.37 -7.40 4.56
C LEU A 228 12.72 -6.14 3.77
N TRP A 229 12.73 -4.96 4.40
CA TRP A 229 13.14 -3.73 3.73
C TRP A 229 14.55 -3.79 3.18
N GLN A 230 15.48 -4.39 3.95
CA GLN A 230 16.87 -4.53 3.51
C GLN A 230 17.04 -5.64 2.46
N ILE A 231 16.34 -6.78 2.62
CA ILE A 231 16.44 -7.92 1.68
C ILE A 231 15.94 -7.53 0.29
N PHE A 232 14.83 -6.78 0.22
CA PHE A 232 14.20 -6.38 -1.04
C PHE A 232 14.62 -4.99 -1.52
N GLY A 233 15.49 -4.29 -0.79
CA GLY A 233 16.02 -2.99 -1.21
C GLY A 233 15.00 -1.85 -1.23
N PHE A 234 13.90 -1.95 -0.47
CA PHE A 234 12.89 -0.88 -0.44
C PHE A 234 13.46 0.42 0.12
N PRO A 235 13.06 1.60 -0.38
CA PRO A 235 13.59 2.87 0.06
C PRO A 235 13.27 3.14 1.53
N PHE A 236 14.28 3.60 2.26
CA PHE A 236 14.19 4.03 3.65
C PHE A 236 14.96 5.33 3.84
N ASN A 237 14.29 6.45 3.57
CA ASN A 237 14.88 7.79 3.61
C ASN A 237 14.51 8.56 4.88
N GLY A 238 13.61 8.00 5.71
CA GLY A 238 13.04 8.65 6.87
C GLY A 238 13.89 8.54 8.14
N ARG A 239 13.58 9.39 9.13
CA ARG A 239 14.14 9.28 10.48
C ARG A 239 13.34 8.26 11.29
N ILE A 240 14.01 7.28 11.89
CA ILE A 240 13.37 6.25 12.73
C ILE A 240 12.51 6.86 13.84
N ALA A 241 12.97 7.95 14.48
CA ALA A 241 12.21 8.62 15.54
C ALA A 241 10.85 9.12 15.06
N ASP A 242 10.80 9.72 13.87
CA ASP A 242 9.56 10.27 13.30
C ASP A 242 8.58 9.13 12.93
N LEU A 243 9.10 8.04 12.39
CA LEU A 243 8.30 6.83 12.11
C LEU A 243 7.76 6.19 13.40
N VAL A 244 8.56 6.12 14.47
CA VAL A 244 8.11 5.60 15.77
C VAL A 244 6.94 6.44 16.31
N VAL A 245 7.00 7.77 16.21
CA VAL A 245 5.92 8.66 16.64
C VAL A 245 4.65 8.40 15.84
N LEU A 246 4.74 8.42 14.50
CA LEU A 246 3.60 8.19 13.61
C LEU A 246 2.97 6.81 13.88
N MET A 247 3.78 5.74 13.84
CA MET A 247 3.29 4.37 13.96
C MET A 247 2.75 4.07 15.36
N SER A 248 3.33 4.65 16.41
CA SER A 248 2.78 4.51 17.77
C SER A 248 1.39 5.11 17.87
N LEU A 249 1.19 6.32 17.36
CA LEU A 249 -0.10 6.99 17.35
C LEU A 249 -1.12 6.22 16.50
N TYR A 250 -0.71 5.75 15.34
CA TYR A 250 -1.51 4.93 14.45
C TYR A 250 -1.96 3.61 15.08
N ILE A 251 -1.04 2.87 15.71
CA ILE A 251 -1.37 1.59 16.38
C ILE A 251 -2.37 1.83 17.52
N VAL A 252 -2.20 2.91 18.30
CA VAL A 252 -3.13 3.27 19.38
C VAL A 252 -4.50 3.59 18.81
N ALA A 253 -4.61 4.42 17.78
CA ALA A 253 -5.87 4.78 17.13
C ALA A 253 -6.57 3.54 16.53
N SER A 254 -5.85 2.70 15.81
CA SER A 254 -6.37 1.47 15.20
C SER A 254 -6.80 0.43 16.25
N SER A 255 -6.03 0.30 17.33
CA SER A 255 -6.40 -0.57 18.47
C SER A 255 -7.68 -0.08 19.16
N ALA A 256 -7.83 1.23 19.34
CA ALA A 256 -9.02 1.81 19.94
C ALA A 256 -10.25 1.64 19.02
N LEU A 257 -10.12 1.84 17.72
CA LEU A 257 -11.14 1.55 16.72
C LEU A 257 -11.56 0.07 16.77
N ALA A 258 -10.59 -0.84 16.78
CA ALA A 258 -10.85 -2.28 16.87
C ALA A 258 -11.60 -2.66 18.16
N GLN A 259 -11.24 -2.05 19.28
CA GLN A 259 -11.93 -2.23 20.57
C GLN A 259 -13.37 -1.71 20.51
N ALA A 260 -13.60 -0.52 19.94
CA ALA A 260 -14.94 0.05 19.78
C ALA A 260 -15.81 -0.89 18.91
N LEU A 261 -15.33 -1.29 17.74
CA LEU A 261 -16.03 -2.19 16.82
C LEU A 261 -16.24 -3.59 17.41
N SER A 262 -15.31 -4.08 18.22
CA SER A 262 -15.43 -5.39 18.87
C SER A 262 -16.68 -5.56 19.70
N ASN A 263 -17.26 -4.46 20.21
CA ASN A 263 -18.49 -4.47 20.97
C ASN A 263 -19.74 -4.79 20.12
N LEU A 264 -19.65 -4.68 18.81
CA LEU A 264 -20.72 -5.06 17.88
C LEU A 264 -20.73 -6.58 17.61
N PHE A 265 -19.66 -7.28 17.92
CA PHE A 265 -19.52 -8.70 17.61
C PHE A 265 -20.03 -9.58 18.78
N THR A 266 -20.93 -10.50 18.45
CA THR A 266 -21.46 -11.50 19.39
C THR A 266 -20.85 -12.89 19.19
N ARG A 267 -20.37 -13.18 17.97
CA ARG A 267 -19.74 -14.46 17.59
C ARG A 267 -18.27 -14.25 17.24
N ARG A 268 -17.45 -15.28 17.45
CA ARG A 268 -16.00 -15.23 17.22
C ARG A 268 -15.63 -15.06 15.74
N GLU A 269 -16.47 -15.55 14.85
CA GLU A 269 -16.27 -15.51 13.42
C GLU A 269 -16.68 -14.16 12.80
N ALA A 270 -17.52 -13.39 13.48
CA ALA A 270 -18.05 -12.13 12.97
C ALA A 270 -16.97 -11.09 12.60
N PRO A 271 -15.86 -10.90 13.36
CA PRO A 271 -14.78 -10.00 12.96
C PRO A 271 -14.17 -10.38 11.62
N ILE A 272 -13.98 -11.69 11.35
CA ILE A 272 -13.39 -12.19 10.10
C ILE A 272 -14.30 -11.85 8.93
N LEU A 273 -15.60 -12.14 9.05
CA LEU A 273 -16.59 -11.85 8.01
C LEU A 273 -16.70 -10.35 7.74
N THR A 274 -16.74 -9.53 8.80
CA THR A 274 -16.81 -8.07 8.67
C THR A 274 -15.61 -7.53 7.92
N LEU A 275 -14.41 -8.05 8.22
CA LEU A 275 -13.21 -7.63 7.55
C LEU A 275 -13.18 -8.06 6.08
N LEU A 276 -13.60 -9.28 5.78
CA LEU A 276 -13.67 -9.77 4.40
C LEU A 276 -14.46 -8.81 3.50
N TRP A 277 -15.60 -8.29 4.01
CA TRP A 277 -16.43 -7.32 3.28
C TRP A 277 -15.87 -5.90 3.28
N SER A 278 -15.16 -5.48 4.33
CA SER A 278 -14.68 -4.10 4.47
C SER A 278 -13.23 -3.90 3.98
N SER A 279 -12.48 -4.98 3.71
CA SER A 279 -11.06 -4.89 3.34
C SER A 279 -10.85 -4.10 2.06
N VAL A 280 -11.62 -4.38 1.00
CA VAL A 280 -11.51 -3.69 -0.30
C VAL A 280 -11.92 -2.21 -0.19
N PRO A 281 -13.07 -1.86 0.40
CA PRO A 281 -13.41 -0.45 0.66
C PRO A 281 -12.34 0.30 1.46
N ILE A 282 -11.79 -0.31 2.51
CA ILE A 282 -10.73 0.34 3.31
C ILE A 282 -9.44 0.52 2.50
N LEU A 283 -9.07 -0.46 1.67
CA LEU A 283 -7.92 -0.37 0.77
C LEU A 283 -8.07 0.81 -0.22
N LEU A 284 -9.26 0.95 -0.83
CA LEU A 284 -9.56 2.06 -1.74
C LEU A 284 -9.50 3.41 -1.01
N LEU A 285 -10.15 3.52 0.16
CA LEU A 285 -10.18 4.75 0.96
C LEU A 285 -8.80 5.16 1.50
N ALA A 286 -7.89 4.22 1.65
CA ALA A 286 -6.52 4.50 2.07
C ALA A 286 -5.65 5.16 0.99
N GLY A 287 -6.14 5.23 -0.28
CA GLY A 287 -5.43 5.92 -1.35
C GLY A 287 -4.32 5.09 -2.01
N VAL A 288 -4.28 3.78 -1.77
CA VAL A 288 -3.22 2.90 -2.33
C VAL A 288 -3.35 2.73 -3.84
N SER A 289 -4.59 2.55 -4.32
CA SER A 289 -4.88 2.26 -5.73
C SER A 289 -5.19 3.51 -6.55
N TYR A 290 -5.60 4.60 -5.92
CA TYR A 290 -6.01 5.83 -6.57
C TYR A 290 -5.70 7.03 -5.66
N PRO A 291 -5.11 8.12 -6.18
CA PRO A 291 -4.76 9.30 -5.39
C PRO A 291 -5.97 9.90 -4.67
N ARG A 292 -5.85 10.10 -3.37
CA ARG A 292 -6.97 10.60 -2.53
C ARG A 292 -7.37 12.03 -2.86
N GLU A 293 -6.44 12.81 -3.40
CA GLU A 293 -6.65 14.19 -3.86
C GLU A 293 -7.67 14.25 -5.00
N ALA A 294 -7.82 13.17 -5.75
CA ALA A 294 -8.80 13.04 -6.83
C ALA A 294 -10.15 12.49 -6.37
N PHE A 295 -10.34 12.21 -5.07
CA PHE A 295 -11.61 11.77 -4.53
C PHE A 295 -12.61 12.92 -4.44
N PRO A 296 -13.93 12.65 -4.61
CA PRO A 296 -14.97 13.57 -4.17
C PRO A 296 -14.80 13.89 -2.67
N GLU A 297 -15.12 15.13 -2.26
CA GLU A 297 -14.90 15.61 -0.89
C GLU A 297 -15.50 14.70 0.20
N TRP A 298 -16.71 14.18 -0.05
CA TRP A 298 -17.39 13.29 0.90
C TRP A 298 -16.64 11.96 1.07
N LEU A 299 -16.03 11.42 0.00
CA LEU A 299 -15.27 10.17 0.03
C LEU A 299 -13.93 10.38 0.72
N TYR A 300 -13.28 11.51 0.45
CA TYR A 300 -12.07 11.93 1.16
C TYR A 300 -12.33 12.05 2.68
N ALA A 301 -13.42 12.73 3.06
CA ALA A 301 -13.81 12.88 4.46
C ALA A 301 -14.12 11.52 5.12
N LEU A 302 -14.81 10.61 4.42
CA LEU A 302 -15.07 9.25 4.90
C LEU A 302 -13.76 8.48 5.11
N GLY A 303 -12.81 8.58 4.18
CA GLY A 303 -11.50 7.96 4.32
C GLY A 303 -10.76 8.42 5.57
N ARG A 304 -10.85 9.69 5.93
CA ARG A 304 -10.21 10.26 7.12
C ARG A 304 -10.73 9.72 8.46
N LEU A 305 -11.86 9.03 8.48
CA LEU A 305 -12.33 8.32 9.66
C LEU A 305 -11.54 7.03 9.94
N PHE A 306 -10.83 6.50 8.96
CA PHE A 306 -9.99 5.33 9.15
C PHE A 306 -8.55 5.74 9.45
N PRO A 307 -7.97 5.28 10.59
CA PRO A 307 -6.58 5.60 10.93
C PRO A 307 -5.57 5.25 9.84
N SER A 308 -5.83 4.16 9.07
CA SER A 308 -4.98 3.72 7.97
C SER A 308 -4.79 4.78 6.89
N SER A 309 -5.80 5.59 6.58
CA SER A 309 -5.70 6.61 5.54
C SER A 309 -4.63 7.67 5.84
N SER A 310 -4.68 8.26 7.04
CA SER A 310 -3.65 9.22 7.46
C SER A 310 -2.30 8.57 7.73
N ALA A 311 -2.30 7.31 8.17
CA ALA A 311 -1.06 6.61 8.44
C ALA A 311 -0.34 6.20 7.14
N VAL A 312 -1.06 5.85 6.07
CA VAL A 312 -0.47 5.57 4.74
C VAL A 312 0.23 6.81 4.20
N ASP A 313 -0.46 7.96 4.16
CA ASP A 313 0.12 9.22 3.68
C ASP A 313 1.34 9.62 4.51
N GLY A 314 1.22 9.56 5.84
CA GLY A 314 2.31 9.87 6.75
C GLY A 314 3.50 8.92 6.61
N PHE A 315 3.25 7.61 6.45
CA PHE A 315 4.30 6.61 6.31
C PHE A 315 5.05 6.78 4.99
N ILE A 316 4.36 6.97 3.86
CA ILE A 316 4.98 7.24 2.56
C ILE A 316 5.83 8.51 2.64
N SER A 317 5.28 9.59 3.19
CA SER A 317 5.98 10.86 3.33
C SER A 317 7.25 10.73 4.17
N LEU A 318 7.19 10.06 5.32
CA LEU A 318 8.36 9.88 6.18
C LEU A 318 9.34 8.86 5.62
N ASN A 319 8.86 7.65 5.25
CA ASN A 319 9.72 6.53 4.88
C ASN A 319 10.30 6.69 3.48
N THR A 320 9.46 6.98 2.49
CA THR A 320 9.87 7.03 1.08
C THR A 320 10.41 8.39 0.69
N MET A 321 9.73 9.49 1.10
CA MET A 321 10.14 10.86 0.73
C MET A 321 11.14 11.47 1.71
N GLY A 322 11.41 10.83 2.89
CA GLY A 322 12.35 11.37 3.88
C GLY A 322 11.89 12.68 4.53
N SER A 323 10.58 12.95 4.53
CA SER A 323 9.99 14.15 5.12
C SER A 323 10.15 14.17 6.65
N SER A 324 9.84 15.31 7.28
CA SER A 324 9.83 15.47 8.73
C SER A 324 8.41 15.41 9.30
N LEU A 325 8.27 15.24 10.62
CA LEU A 325 6.97 15.32 11.31
C LEU A 325 6.21 16.64 11.06
N GLN A 326 6.92 17.72 10.77
CA GLN A 326 6.29 19.01 10.47
C GLN A 326 5.50 18.96 9.16
N ASN A 327 5.98 18.21 8.18
CA ASN A 327 5.35 18.09 6.86
C ASN A 327 4.07 17.23 6.90
N ILE A 328 3.97 16.30 7.86
CA ILE A 328 2.81 15.42 8.07
C ILE A 328 1.96 15.84 9.30
N LYS A 329 1.95 17.14 9.60
CA LYS A 329 1.23 17.66 10.77
C LYS A 329 -0.28 17.37 10.70
N SER A 330 -0.88 17.40 9.50
CA SER A 330 -2.30 17.11 9.32
C SER A 330 -2.63 15.66 9.67
N GLU A 331 -1.77 14.71 9.29
CA GLU A 331 -1.88 13.28 9.56
C GLU A 331 -1.76 12.99 11.06
N ILE A 332 -0.77 13.59 11.72
CA ILE A 332 -0.56 13.47 13.16
C ILE A 332 -1.77 14.02 13.94
N VAL A 333 -2.29 15.20 13.54
CA VAL A 333 -3.47 15.79 14.17
C VAL A 333 -4.69 14.90 13.98
N ASN A 334 -4.94 14.41 12.75
CA ASN A 334 -6.06 13.52 12.48
C ASN A 334 -5.98 12.22 13.28
N LEU A 335 -4.81 11.57 13.30
CA LEU A 335 -4.60 10.34 14.08
C LEU A 335 -4.79 10.58 15.58
N SER A 336 -4.37 11.74 16.10
CA SER A 336 -4.58 12.12 17.49
C SER A 336 -6.07 12.27 17.83
N ILE A 337 -6.82 12.97 16.97
CA ILE A 337 -8.27 13.12 17.12
C ILE A 337 -8.96 11.76 17.09
N LEU A 338 -8.60 10.90 16.12
CA LEU A 338 -9.18 9.55 16.02
C LEU A 338 -8.82 8.67 17.22
N ALA A 339 -7.60 8.74 17.72
CA ALA A 339 -7.19 8.01 18.92
C ALA A 339 -8.06 8.40 20.13
N PHE A 340 -8.21 9.71 20.40
CA PHE A 340 -9.07 10.20 21.49
C PHE A 340 -10.54 9.80 21.28
N LEU A 341 -11.07 9.99 20.07
CA LEU A 341 -12.45 9.66 19.74
C LEU A 341 -12.73 8.18 19.97
N TYR A 342 -11.90 7.29 19.40
CA TYR A 342 -12.14 5.86 19.49
C TYR A 342 -11.85 5.28 20.88
N ILE A 343 -10.88 5.81 21.63
CA ILE A 343 -10.71 5.47 23.04
C ILE A 343 -11.98 5.82 23.84
N PHE A 344 -12.50 7.02 23.63
CA PHE A 344 -13.73 7.46 24.33
C PHE A 344 -14.93 6.58 23.97
N VAL A 345 -15.14 6.30 22.67
CA VAL A 345 -16.20 5.40 22.20
C VAL A 345 -16.03 3.99 22.75
N ALA A 346 -14.81 3.45 22.75
CA ALA A 346 -14.53 2.11 23.30
C ALA A 346 -14.88 2.03 24.79
N ILE A 347 -14.54 3.04 25.59
CA ILE A 347 -14.87 3.09 27.03
C ILE A 347 -16.39 3.10 27.23
N ILE A 348 -17.12 3.93 26.49
CA ILE A 348 -18.59 4.02 26.59
C ILE A 348 -19.24 2.67 26.23
N LEU A 349 -18.83 2.06 25.12
CA LEU A 349 -19.41 0.81 24.64
C LEU A 349 -19.08 -0.36 25.58
N GLU A 350 -17.88 -0.42 26.10
CA GLU A 350 -17.49 -1.42 27.13
C GLU A 350 -18.35 -1.30 28.39
N LYS A 351 -18.59 -0.08 28.87
CA LYS A 351 -19.44 0.17 30.05
C LYS A 351 -20.90 -0.19 29.77
N ARG A 352 -21.42 0.19 28.60
CA ARG A 352 -22.80 -0.13 28.21
C ARG A 352 -23.02 -1.65 28.12
N ALA A 353 -22.08 -2.39 27.50
CA ALA A 353 -22.14 -3.83 27.40
C ALA A 353 -22.14 -4.53 28.78
N TYR A 354 -21.40 -3.98 29.74
CA TYR A 354 -21.40 -4.48 31.13
C TYR A 354 -22.74 -4.24 31.82
N ASN A 355 -23.33 -3.02 31.72
CA ASN A 355 -24.59 -2.67 32.38
C ASN A 355 -25.78 -3.50 31.87
N ILE A 356 -25.90 -3.68 30.53
CA ILE A 356 -26.97 -4.49 29.92
C ILE A 356 -26.95 -5.94 30.45
N LYS A 357 -25.77 -6.50 30.66
CA LYS A 357 -25.64 -7.88 31.12
C LYS A 357 -25.94 -8.05 32.60
N ASN A 358 -25.73 -7.02 33.41
CA ASN A 358 -26.05 -7.05 34.83
C ASN A 358 -27.51 -6.67 35.17
N SER A 359 -28.22 -5.97 34.27
CA SER A 359 -29.63 -5.63 34.41
C SER A 359 -30.57 -6.77 33.92
N GLY A 360 -30.03 -7.77 33.24
CA GLY A 360 -30.76 -8.96 32.78
C GLY A 360 -30.61 -10.21 33.70
N GLN A 361 -29.93 -10.04 34.84
CA GLN A 361 -29.86 -10.99 35.98
C GLN A 361 -30.64 -10.45 37.18
#